data_cdddce9e3236e465e3903287e35aa307
#
_entry.id   cdddce9e3236e465e3903287e35aa307
#
_cell.length_a   1.000
_cell.length_b   1.000
_cell.length_c   1.000
_cell.angle_alpha   90.00
_cell.angle_beta   90.00
_cell.angle_gamma   90.00
#
_symmetry.space_group_name_H-M   'P 1'
#
loop_
_entity.id
_entity.type
_entity.pdbx_description
1 polymer ?
#
loop_
_entity_poly.entity_id
_entity_poly.type
_entity_poly.pdbx_seq_one_letter_code
_entity_poly.pdbx_strand_id
1 'polypeptide(L)'
;MLITLAACATAGYSYWRMQQKPSTAAAKAELPPPPAPVFFPLDTFTVNLGDADRVLYVGITLRLKDEATRSRLNDYLPEVRSRLLLLFSRQDASTLATDEGKQKLVDAIKQTLATPLVNGQPKQEVTDVLYTAFILR
;
A
#
# COMPACT_ATOMS: atom_id res chain seq x y z
N MET A 1 -62.76 15.98 -25.05
CA MET A 1 -61.49 16.72 -25.32
C MET A 1 -60.69 17.01 -24.09
N LEU A 2 -61.33 17.35 -22.99
CA LEU A 2 -60.60 17.63 -21.71
C LEU A 2 -59.93 16.41 -21.09
N ILE A 3 -60.47 15.21 -21.28
CA ILE A 3 -59.98 13.94 -20.69
C ILE A 3 -58.70 13.50 -21.41
N THR A 4 -58.55 13.76 -22.71
CA THR A 4 -57.37 13.34 -23.45
C THR A 4 -56.13 14.19 -23.13
N LEU A 5 -56.31 15.43 -22.78
CA LEU A 5 -55.22 16.31 -22.36
C LEU A 5 -54.68 15.91 -20.97
N ALA A 6 -55.50 15.50 -20.07
CA ALA A 6 -55.09 15.06 -18.76
C ALA A 6 -54.27 13.74 -18.79
N ALA A 7 -54.62 12.84 -19.69
CA ALA A 7 -53.87 11.58 -19.86
C ALA A 7 -52.45 11.80 -20.39
N CYS A 8 -52.28 12.73 -21.30
CA CYS A 8 -50.96 13.07 -21.85
C CYS A 8 -50.04 13.72 -20.77
N ALA A 9 -50.61 14.55 -19.90
CA ALA A 9 -49.85 15.22 -18.84
C ALA A 9 -49.33 14.21 -17.79
N THR A 10 -50.16 13.21 -17.47
CA THR A 10 -49.74 12.18 -16.48
C THR A 10 -48.69 11.25 -17.07
N ALA A 11 -48.77 10.90 -18.34
CA ALA A 11 -47.76 10.07 -18.98
C ALA A 11 -46.41 10.81 -19.11
N GLY A 12 -46.43 12.09 -19.46
CA GLY A 12 -45.21 12.89 -19.53
C GLY A 12 -44.54 13.07 -18.17
N TYR A 13 -45.31 13.27 -17.14
CA TYR A 13 -44.80 13.40 -15.77
C TYR A 13 -44.15 12.09 -15.27
N SER A 14 -44.76 10.97 -15.51
CA SER A 14 -44.21 9.67 -15.15
C SER A 14 -42.94 9.35 -15.91
N TYR A 15 -42.87 9.72 -17.18
CA TYR A 15 -41.66 9.54 -18.00
C TYR A 15 -40.51 10.39 -17.52
N TRP A 16 -40.79 11.62 -17.15
CA TRP A 16 -39.77 12.53 -16.62
C TRP A 16 -39.23 12.05 -15.27
N ARG A 17 -40.07 11.50 -14.40
CA ARG A 17 -39.65 10.91 -13.15
C ARG A 17 -38.74 9.69 -13.33
N MET A 18 -39.00 8.87 -14.33
CA MET A 18 -38.15 7.71 -14.64
C MET A 18 -36.75 8.11 -15.07
N GLN A 19 -36.61 9.22 -15.76
CA GLN A 19 -35.28 9.70 -16.15
C GLN A 19 -34.47 10.27 -15.00
N GLN A 20 -35.10 10.72 -13.95
CA GLN A 20 -34.37 11.20 -12.77
C GLN A 20 -33.80 10.10 -11.88
N LYS A 21 -34.46 8.95 -11.85
CA LYS A 21 -34.02 7.82 -11.04
C LYS A 21 -32.61 7.30 -11.39
N PRO A 22 -32.26 7.12 -12.66
CA PRO A 22 -30.89 6.68 -13.01
C PRO A 22 -29.83 7.66 -12.58
N SER A 23 -30.06 8.96 -12.70
CA SER A 23 -29.06 9.96 -12.30
C SER A 23 -28.84 10.00 -10.77
N THR A 24 -29.88 9.73 -9.98
CA THR A 24 -29.73 9.66 -8.51
C THR A 24 -28.96 8.39 -8.09
N ALA A 25 -29.22 7.27 -8.78
CA ALA A 25 -28.48 6.04 -8.55
C ALA A 25 -27.02 6.16 -9.02
N ALA A 26 -26.76 6.87 -10.13
CA ALA A 26 -25.44 7.14 -10.61
C ALA A 26 -24.67 8.05 -9.62
N ALA A 27 -25.31 9.04 -9.03
CA ALA A 27 -24.70 9.90 -8.03
C ALA A 27 -24.28 9.12 -6.77
N LYS A 28 -25.03 8.10 -6.36
CA LYS A 28 -24.64 7.23 -5.25
C LYS A 28 -23.49 6.29 -5.62
N ALA A 29 -23.41 5.89 -6.88
CA ALA A 29 -22.32 5.05 -7.38
C ALA A 29 -21.06 5.85 -7.63
N GLU A 30 -21.12 7.17 -7.61
CA GLU A 30 -19.99 8.08 -7.85
C GLU A 30 -19.13 8.35 -6.60
N LEU A 31 -19.40 7.70 -5.48
CA LEU A 31 -18.43 7.70 -4.39
C LEU A 31 -17.15 7.11 -4.94
N PRO A 32 -16.05 7.89 -5.01
CA PRO A 32 -14.82 7.36 -5.60
C PRO A 32 -14.42 6.12 -4.82
N PRO A 33 -14.08 5.01 -5.51
CA PRO A 33 -13.54 3.86 -4.81
C PRO A 33 -12.29 4.29 -4.07
N PRO A 34 -11.99 3.73 -2.89
CA PRO A 34 -10.76 4.05 -2.21
C PRO A 34 -9.59 3.80 -3.16
N PRO A 35 -8.57 4.67 -3.19
CA PRO A 35 -7.45 4.47 -4.09
C PRO A 35 -6.85 3.09 -3.86
N ALA A 36 -6.55 2.39 -4.94
CA ALA A 36 -5.92 1.09 -4.86
C ALA A 36 -4.59 1.23 -4.11
N PRO A 37 -4.27 0.31 -3.19
CA PRO A 37 -3.00 0.38 -2.48
C PRO A 37 -1.84 0.27 -3.46
N VAL A 38 -0.79 1.05 -3.22
CA VAL A 38 0.42 1.00 -4.02
C VAL A 38 1.39 0.03 -3.35
N PHE A 39 1.69 -1.06 -4.03
CA PHE A 39 2.64 -2.05 -3.54
C PHE A 39 3.98 -1.90 -4.25
N PHE A 40 5.05 -2.08 -3.50
CA PHE A 40 6.41 -2.10 -4.02
C PHE A 40 7.09 -3.38 -3.54
N PRO A 41 7.06 -4.45 -4.36
CA PRO A 41 7.71 -5.70 -3.98
C PRO A 41 9.23 -5.55 -4.08
N LEU A 42 9.93 -6.06 -3.07
CA LEU A 42 11.38 -6.11 -3.05
C LEU A 42 11.83 -7.55 -3.23
N ASP A 43 12.98 -7.71 -3.88
CA ASP A 43 13.61 -9.03 -3.99
C ASP A 43 13.96 -9.57 -2.61
N THR A 44 14.01 -10.88 -2.51
CA THR A 44 14.33 -11.55 -1.26
C THR A 44 15.74 -11.21 -0.80
N PHE A 45 15.88 -10.94 0.49
CA PHE A 45 17.16 -10.69 1.12
C PHE A 45 17.66 -11.96 1.79
N THR A 46 18.93 -12.26 1.62
CA THR A 46 19.62 -13.34 2.34
C THR A 46 20.77 -12.73 3.11
N VAL A 47 20.70 -12.80 4.42
CA VAL A 47 21.72 -12.19 5.28
C VAL A 47 22.19 -13.17 6.34
N ASN A 48 23.48 -13.08 6.69
CA ASN A 48 24.03 -13.78 7.83
C ASN A 48 23.80 -12.94 9.08
N LEU A 49 23.28 -13.55 10.12
CA LEU A 49 23.10 -12.90 11.41
C LEU A 49 24.40 -13.06 12.21
N GLY A 50 24.93 -11.93 12.71
CA GLY A 50 26.30 -11.83 13.16
C GLY A 50 26.76 -12.71 14.32
N ASP A 51 25.84 -13.08 15.24
CA ASP A 51 26.20 -13.76 16.49
C ASP A 51 26.05 -15.28 16.45
N ALA A 52 25.51 -15.81 15.38
CA ALA A 52 25.30 -17.24 15.21
C ALA A 52 25.47 -17.57 13.74
N ASP A 53 25.89 -18.79 13.43
CA ASP A 53 25.91 -19.28 12.05
C ASP A 53 24.47 -19.43 11.51
N ARG A 54 23.70 -18.35 11.59
CA ARG A 54 22.30 -18.33 11.21
C ARG A 54 22.12 -17.44 9.99
N VAL A 55 21.25 -17.88 9.10
CA VAL A 55 20.92 -17.18 7.89
C VAL A 55 19.46 -16.76 7.94
N LEU A 56 19.20 -15.49 7.67
CA LEU A 56 17.86 -14.95 7.51
C LEU A 56 17.56 -14.81 6.03
N TYR A 57 16.47 -15.44 5.62
CA TYR A 57 15.93 -15.32 4.27
C TYR A 57 14.58 -14.61 4.38
N VAL A 58 14.50 -13.39 3.89
CA VAL A 58 13.31 -12.55 4.08
C VAL A 58 12.92 -11.87 2.77
N GLY A 59 11.65 -12.02 2.43
CA GLY A 59 11.04 -11.28 1.32
C GLY A 59 10.03 -10.31 1.89
N ILE A 60 10.04 -9.09 1.38
CA ILE A 60 9.09 -8.06 1.81
C ILE A 60 8.47 -7.35 0.62
N THR A 61 7.24 -6.89 0.83
CA THR A 61 6.55 -5.98 -0.07
C THR A 61 6.15 -4.76 0.75
N LEU A 62 6.46 -3.58 0.24
CA LEU A 62 6.10 -2.34 0.90
C LEU A 62 4.73 -1.88 0.42
N ARG A 63 3.91 -1.40 1.34
CA ARG A 63 2.69 -0.67 1.01
C ARG A 63 3.01 0.81 1.13
N LEU A 64 2.76 1.55 0.07
CA LEU A 64 3.13 2.95 -0.04
C LEU A 64 1.90 3.84 -0.11
N LYS A 65 2.08 5.10 0.28
CA LYS A 65 1.01 6.09 0.25
C LYS A 65 0.58 6.43 -1.17
N ASP A 66 1.55 6.60 -2.10
CA ASP A 66 1.28 7.07 -3.45
C ASP A 66 2.33 6.57 -4.46
N GLU A 67 2.05 6.80 -5.74
CA GLU A 67 2.94 6.43 -6.83
C GLU A 67 4.22 7.26 -6.86
N ALA A 68 4.19 8.49 -6.36
CA ALA A 68 5.40 9.33 -6.29
C ALA A 68 6.44 8.71 -5.36
N THR A 69 5.99 8.15 -4.22
CA THR A 69 6.86 7.42 -3.31
C THR A 69 7.44 6.17 -3.97
N ARG A 70 6.60 5.43 -4.70
CA ARG A 70 7.03 4.25 -5.44
C ARG A 70 8.12 4.58 -6.46
N SER A 71 7.92 5.63 -7.25
CA SER A 71 8.89 6.06 -8.24
C SER A 71 10.22 6.44 -7.60
N ARG A 72 10.18 7.16 -6.48
CA ARG A 72 11.37 7.54 -5.73
C ARG A 72 12.14 6.32 -5.22
N LEU A 73 11.44 5.36 -4.63
CA LEU A 73 12.07 4.14 -4.15
C LEU A 73 12.69 3.34 -5.29
N ASN A 74 12.01 3.29 -6.44
CA ASN A 74 12.52 2.59 -7.61
C ASN A 74 13.77 3.26 -8.18
N ASP A 75 13.79 4.59 -8.23
CA ASP A 75 14.94 5.36 -8.74
C ASP A 75 16.19 5.17 -7.87
N TYR A 76 15.99 4.98 -6.58
CA TYR A 76 17.07 4.79 -5.62
C TYR A 76 17.08 3.38 -5.03
N LEU A 77 16.67 2.40 -5.82
CA LEU A 77 16.56 1.02 -5.37
C LEU A 77 17.84 0.45 -4.75
N PRO A 78 19.04 0.66 -5.31
CA PRO A 78 20.27 0.18 -4.67
C PRO A 78 20.47 0.76 -3.26
N GLU A 79 20.12 2.01 -3.06
CA GLU A 79 20.20 2.65 -1.74
C GLU A 79 19.21 2.03 -0.76
N VAL A 80 17.97 1.79 -1.21
CA VAL A 80 16.94 1.13 -0.43
C VAL A 80 17.39 -0.27 -0.01
N ARG A 81 17.89 -1.04 -0.96
CA ARG A 81 18.35 -2.40 -0.70
C ARG A 81 19.52 -2.41 0.28
N SER A 82 20.46 -1.48 0.11
CA SER A 82 21.62 -1.38 0.99
C SER A 82 21.23 -1.07 2.44
N ARG A 83 20.32 -0.12 2.63
CA ARG A 83 19.81 0.22 3.96
C ARG A 83 19.13 -0.96 4.64
N LEU A 84 18.28 -1.67 3.88
CA LEU A 84 17.57 -2.83 4.40
C LEU A 84 18.52 -3.99 4.70
N LEU A 85 19.49 -4.21 3.84
CA LEU A 85 20.48 -5.26 4.07
C LEU A 85 21.26 -5.03 5.35
N LEU A 86 21.71 -3.81 5.60
CA LEU A 86 22.39 -3.43 6.83
C LEU A 86 21.49 -3.57 8.04
N LEU A 87 20.23 -3.19 7.91
CA LEU A 87 19.25 -3.34 8.98
C LEU A 87 19.05 -4.81 9.35
N PHE A 88 18.86 -5.67 8.36
CA PHE A 88 18.65 -7.10 8.59
C PHE A 88 19.86 -7.77 9.21
N SER A 89 21.07 -7.37 8.80
CA SER A 89 22.30 -7.97 9.32
C SER A 89 22.55 -7.63 10.79
N ARG A 90 21.92 -6.60 11.32
CA ARG A 90 22.04 -6.19 12.72
C ARG A 90 21.05 -6.87 13.63
N GLN A 91 20.13 -7.67 13.09
CA GLN A 91 19.09 -8.30 13.88
C GLN A 91 19.64 -9.50 14.67
N ASP A 92 18.96 -9.77 15.78
CA ASP A 92 19.25 -10.92 16.61
C ASP A 92 18.32 -12.08 16.22
N ALA A 93 18.89 -13.26 15.97
CA ALA A 93 18.13 -14.44 15.59
C ALA A 93 17.08 -14.84 16.61
N SER A 94 17.43 -14.76 17.89
CA SER A 94 16.50 -15.15 18.97
C SER A 94 15.30 -14.20 19.03
N THR A 95 15.51 -12.91 18.81
CA THR A 95 14.43 -11.92 18.77
C THR A 95 13.54 -12.12 17.54
N LEU A 96 14.14 -12.39 16.38
CA LEU A 96 13.39 -12.59 15.13
C LEU A 96 12.54 -13.86 15.14
N ALA A 97 12.85 -14.82 16.00
CA ALA A 97 12.04 -16.04 16.17
C ALA A 97 10.69 -15.75 16.83
N THR A 98 10.52 -14.60 17.47
CA THR A 98 9.27 -14.21 18.13
C THR A 98 8.42 -13.33 17.22
N ASP A 99 7.10 -13.34 17.46
CA ASP A 99 6.17 -12.46 16.73
C ASP A 99 6.44 -10.98 17.04
N GLU A 100 6.78 -10.69 18.29
CA GLU A 100 7.14 -9.32 18.70
C GLU A 100 8.38 -8.82 17.98
N GLY A 101 9.37 -9.68 17.82
CA GLY A 101 10.59 -9.34 17.10
C GLY A 101 10.35 -9.06 15.63
N LYS A 102 9.47 -9.83 15.00
CA LYS A 102 9.06 -9.59 13.61
C LYS A 102 8.34 -8.25 13.47
N GLN A 103 7.48 -7.90 14.43
CA GLN A 103 6.79 -6.62 14.42
C GLN A 103 7.75 -5.45 14.65
N LYS A 104 8.70 -5.59 15.54
CA LYS A 104 9.76 -4.60 15.75
C LYS A 104 10.59 -4.40 14.48
N LEU A 105 10.85 -5.46 13.74
CA LEU A 105 11.55 -5.37 12.48
C LEU A 105 10.74 -4.59 11.46
N VAL A 106 9.42 -4.79 11.38
CA VAL A 106 8.55 -3.99 10.52
C VAL A 106 8.67 -2.50 10.85
N ASP A 107 8.62 -2.15 12.13
CA ASP A 107 8.74 -0.75 12.57
C ASP A 107 10.12 -0.17 12.22
N ALA A 108 11.18 -0.96 12.39
CA ALA A 108 12.53 -0.55 12.02
C ALA A 108 12.68 -0.33 10.51
N ILE A 109 12.06 -1.17 9.70
CA ILE A 109 12.04 -1.00 8.24
C ILE A 109 11.34 0.31 7.87
N LYS A 110 10.19 0.59 8.47
CA LYS A 110 9.46 1.84 8.22
C LYS A 110 10.31 3.06 8.56
N GLN A 111 10.98 3.05 9.70
CA GLN A 111 11.83 4.15 10.13
C GLN A 111 13.05 4.33 9.21
N THR A 112 13.65 3.22 8.82
CA THR A 112 14.82 3.24 7.93
C THR A 112 14.47 3.83 6.57
N LEU A 113 13.30 3.48 6.04
CA LEU A 113 12.85 3.95 4.74
C LEU A 113 12.21 5.34 4.81
N ALA A 114 11.76 5.79 5.97
CA ALA A 114 11.22 7.14 6.14
C ALA A 114 12.29 8.21 6.00
N THR A 115 13.54 7.88 6.29
CA THR A 115 14.66 8.82 6.12
C THR A 115 14.83 9.15 4.62
N PRO A 116 14.93 10.44 4.25
CA PRO A 116 15.12 10.81 2.85
C PRO A 116 16.30 10.10 2.21
N LEU A 117 16.11 9.61 0.99
CA LEU A 117 17.16 8.92 0.23
C LEU A 117 18.23 9.89 -0.25
N VAL A 118 17.83 11.12 -0.53
CA VAL A 118 18.71 12.20 -0.94
C VAL A 118 18.39 13.42 -0.08
N ASN A 119 19.42 14.14 0.32
CA ASN A 119 19.26 15.38 1.09
C ASN A 119 18.38 16.37 0.33
N GLY A 120 17.40 16.94 1.02
CA GLY A 120 16.47 17.90 0.45
C GLY A 120 15.19 17.29 -0.15
N GLN A 121 15.10 15.98 -0.24
CA GLN A 121 13.87 15.35 -0.67
C GLN A 121 12.91 15.12 0.51
N PRO A 122 11.58 15.08 0.25
CA PRO A 122 10.62 14.74 1.28
C PRO A 122 10.82 13.31 1.76
N LYS A 123 10.33 13.02 2.96
CA LYS A 123 10.36 11.68 3.52
C LYS A 123 9.53 10.73 2.67
N GLN A 124 10.00 9.49 2.53
CA GLN A 124 9.21 8.43 1.94
C GLN A 124 8.13 7.99 2.94
N GLU A 125 6.91 7.81 2.45
CA GLU A 125 5.81 7.36 3.29
C GLU A 125 5.48 5.90 2.99
N VAL A 126 6.06 5.02 3.78
CA VAL A 126 5.75 3.59 3.79
C VAL A 126 4.65 3.37 4.81
N THR A 127 3.46 3.00 4.35
CA THR A 127 2.31 2.83 5.23
C THR A 127 2.33 1.48 5.95
N ASP A 128 2.88 0.46 5.30
CA ASP A 128 3.01 -0.86 5.91
C ASP A 128 4.12 -1.67 5.25
N VAL A 129 4.54 -2.73 5.93
CA VAL A 129 5.53 -3.69 5.44
C VAL A 129 4.94 -5.09 5.56
N LEU A 130 4.89 -5.79 4.44
CA LEU A 130 4.32 -7.13 4.38
C LEU A 130 5.43 -8.16 4.15
N TYR A 131 5.48 -9.18 4.98
CA TYR A 131 6.39 -10.30 4.76
C TYR A 131 5.80 -11.24 3.73
N THR A 132 6.54 -11.50 2.67
CA THR A 132 6.18 -12.49 1.64
C THR A 132 6.93 -13.80 1.83
N ALA A 133 8.07 -13.75 2.49
CA ALA A 133 8.85 -14.92 2.90
C ALA A 133 9.61 -14.58 4.17
N PHE A 134 9.72 -15.54 5.07
CA PHE A 134 10.50 -15.38 6.29
C PHE A 134 11.01 -16.75 6.72
N ILE A 135 12.30 -16.98 6.53
CA ILE A 135 12.95 -18.24 6.89
C ILE A 135 14.19 -17.89 7.72
N LEU A 136 14.26 -18.45 8.90
CA LEU A 136 15.40 -18.30 9.78
C LEU A 136 16.03 -19.68 9.98
N ARG A 137 17.26 -19.83 9.51
CA ARG A 137 18.00 -21.10 9.57
C ARG A 137 19.21 -21.04 10.48
#